data_21b724329e0d2f61b178cb0769f8c8dd
#
_entry.id   21b724329e0d2f61b178cb0769f8c8dd
#
_cell.length_a   1.000
_cell.length_b   1.000
_cell.length_c   1.000
_cell.angle_alpha   90.00
_cell.angle_beta   90.00
_cell.angle_gamma   90.00
#
_symmetry.space_group_name_H-M   'P 1'
#
loop_
_entity.id
_entity.type
_entity.pdbx_description
1 polymer ?
#
loop_
_entity_poly.entity_id
_entity_poly.type
_entity_poly.pdbx_seq_one_letter_code
_entity_poly.pdbx_strand_id
1 'polypeptide(L)'
;MRRLTVVQLLPALHSGGVERSTLEIAAALVAAGHRALVVSAGGRLVQPLLDSGAEHLTLDIGRKSLLTLRHLPTLRRLFAEVGADIVHARSRLPAWLGLYAIRAMPAAQRPHWVTTVHGLNSPSRYSAVMTSGERVICVSNTVRDYVQRHYPTVPEARLQVIPRGVDVAQFPRVARADRRPRLALAADYPWLAQVEGPLLLLPGRGTRLKGHAHALQLLADVRAAGVPAQLWMLGTDEPGREAYVADLRRQAAALGVTDAVQISTPTARIAQAYAASDLVLQLSDKPEAFGRTVVEALSVGRPVLGWDHGGVGELLQQLQPAGAVPLGDARALGERALALLAQPPSLPTRIPFTLQAMQRDTLRLYADLAG
;
A
#
# COMPACT_ATOMS: atom_id res chain seq x y z
N MET A 1 -1.05 23.21 21.43
CA MET A 1 -0.74 21.80 21.76
C MET A 1 0.73 21.69 22.11
N ARG A 2 1.08 20.80 23.05
CA ARG A 2 2.48 20.51 23.40
C ARG A 2 3.21 19.98 22.16
N ARG A 3 4.46 20.40 21.95
CA ARG A 3 5.32 19.86 20.89
C ARG A 3 5.75 18.45 21.27
N LEU A 4 5.44 17.46 20.43
CA LEU A 4 5.82 16.07 20.62
C LEU A 4 7.10 15.72 19.86
N THR A 5 7.88 14.79 20.41
CA THR A 5 8.98 14.10 19.71
C THR A 5 8.53 12.69 19.38
N VAL A 6 8.37 12.37 18.08
CA VAL A 6 7.92 11.06 17.60
C VAL A 6 9.05 10.35 16.86
N VAL A 7 9.40 9.15 17.31
CA VAL A 7 10.40 8.30 16.68
C VAL A 7 9.73 7.15 15.94
N GLN A 8 9.90 7.07 14.63
CA GLN A 8 9.37 5.97 13.80
C GLN A 8 10.47 4.95 13.50
N LEU A 9 10.18 3.66 13.67
CA LEU A 9 11.13 2.56 13.47
C LEU A 9 10.72 1.68 12.29
N LEU A 10 11.59 1.51 11.28
CA LEU A 10 11.37 0.61 10.15
C LEU A 10 12.71 0.05 9.62
N PRO A 11 12.71 -1.03 8.79
CA PRO A 11 13.95 -1.66 8.32
C PRO A 11 14.79 -0.76 7.42
N ALA A 12 14.16 -0.15 6.41
CA ALA A 12 14.82 0.66 5.39
C ALA A 12 13.84 1.63 4.74
N LEU A 13 14.33 2.58 3.95
CA LEU A 13 13.58 3.62 3.23
C LEU A 13 13.80 3.50 1.72
N HIS A 14 13.52 2.32 1.13
CA HIS A 14 13.69 2.10 -0.32
C HIS A 14 12.42 2.38 -1.12
N SER A 15 11.42 1.49 -1.00
CA SER A 15 10.14 1.61 -1.70
C SER A 15 9.10 0.69 -1.05
N GLY A 16 7.86 1.13 -1.06
CA GLY A 16 6.73 0.35 -0.56
C GLY A 16 5.71 1.18 0.21
N GLY A 17 4.60 0.56 0.55
CA GLY A 17 3.52 1.26 1.24
C GLY A 17 3.83 1.65 2.68
N VAL A 18 4.72 0.91 3.36
CA VAL A 18 5.14 1.20 4.73
C VAL A 18 6.05 2.42 4.73
N GLU A 19 7.05 2.42 3.87
CA GLU A 19 8.03 3.50 3.71
C GLU A 19 7.34 4.81 3.33
N ARG A 20 6.47 4.78 2.29
CA ARG A 20 5.70 5.96 1.87
C ARG A 20 4.88 6.52 3.03
N SER A 21 4.15 5.68 3.73
CA SER A 21 3.34 6.09 4.88
C SER A 21 4.19 6.62 6.05
N THR A 22 5.44 6.17 6.19
CA THR A 22 6.37 6.72 7.19
C THR A 22 6.73 8.16 6.85
N LEU A 23 7.03 8.46 5.59
CA LEU A 23 7.29 9.81 5.11
C LEU A 23 6.04 10.70 5.26
N GLU A 24 4.88 10.19 4.84
CA GLU A 24 3.60 10.91 4.92
C GLU A 24 3.28 11.36 6.35
N ILE A 25 3.52 10.50 7.35
CA ILE A 25 3.31 10.84 8.76
C ILE A 25 4.43 11.74 9.31
N ALA A 26 5.69 11.52 8.90
CA ALA A 26 6.79 12.40 9.30
C ALA A 26 6.57 13.84 8.82
N ALA A 27 6.18 14.03 7.56
CA ALA A 27 5.84 15.34 7.01
C ALA A 27 4.66 16.00 7.74
N ALA A 28 3.63 15.24 8.09
CA ALA A 28 2.48 15.75 8.86
C ALA A 28 2.87 16.19 10.28
N LEU A 29 3.75 15.43 10.95
CA LEU A 29 4.29 15.80 12.25
C LEU A 29 5.05 17.13 12.19
N VAL A 30 5.95 17.27 11.21
CA VAL A 30 6.72 18.52 11.01
C VAL A 30 5.78 19.68 10.71
N ALA A 31 4.82 19.51 9.80
CA ALA A 31 3.84 20.55 9.46
C ALA A 31 2.99 20.97 10.66
N ALA A 32 2.75 20.06 11.62
CA ALA A 32 2.05 20.36 12.87
C ALA A 32 2.97 20.93 13.98
N GLY A 33 4.25 21.20 13.69
CA GLY A 33 5.22 21.75 14.64
C GLY A 33 5.84 20.73 15.61
N HIS A 34 5.64 19.44 15.37
CA HIS A 34 6.24 18.34 16.12
C HIS A 34 7.63 17.98 15.59
N ARG A 35 8.43 17.30 16.39
CA ARG A 35 9.70 16.70 15.98
C ARG A 35 9.47 15.29 15.46
N ALA A 36 9.87 15.01 14.23
CA ALA A 36 9.76 13.70 13.60
C ALA A 36 11.15 13.12 13.34
N LEU A 37 11.47 11.99 13.95
CA LEU A 37 12.71 11.25 13.73
C LEU A 37 12.38 9.87 13.17
N VAL A 38 13.10 9.46 12.13
CA VAL A 38 12.97 8.13 11.53
C VAL A 38 14.27 7.36 11.69
N VAL A 39 14.21 6.14 12.21
CA VAL A 39 15.37 5.25 12.38
C VAL A 39 15.24 4.09 11.41
N SER A 40 16.21 3.93 10.51
CA SER A 40 16.25 2.84 9.52
C SER A 40 17.67 2.61 8.99
N ALA A 41 17.88 1.54 8.18
CA ALA A 41 19.14 1.31 7.49
C ALA A 41 19.42 2.30 6.32
N GLY A 42 18.55 3.30 6.12
CA GLY A 42 18.65 4.23 5.00
C GLY A 42 17.93 3.74 3.75
N GLY A 43 18.20 4.38 2.61
CA GLY A 43 17.62 4.09 1.31
C GLY A 43 17.28 5.35 0.51
N ARG A 44 16.78 5.18 -0.72
CA ARG A 44 16.51 6.27 -1.66
C ARG A 44 15.47 7.31 -1.19
N LEU A 45 14.65 6.95 -0.19
CA LEU A 45 13.63 7.84 0.37
C LEU A 45 14.13 8.66 1.56
N VAL A 46 15.43 8.55 1.92
CA VAL A 46 16.01 9.38 3.01
C VAL A 46 16.02 10.85 2.62
N GLN A 47 16.44 11.19 1.41
CA GLN A 47 16.47 12.59 0.98
C GLN A 47 15.05 13.22 0.96
N PRO A 48 14.03 12.61 0.36
CA PRO A 48 12.65 13.11 0.47
C PRO A 48 12.13 13.24 1.90
N LEU A 49 12.57 12.38 2.83
CA LEU A 49 12.24 12.51 4.24
C LEU A 49 12.87 13.77 4.85
N LEU A 50 14.17 14.00 4.60
CA LEU A 50 14.89 15.18 5.09
C LEU A 50 14.34 16.48 4.49
N ASP A 51 13.97 16.47 3.21
CA ASP A 51 13.35 17.62 2.52
C ASP A 51 12.00 18.00 3.14
N SER A 52 11.31 17.07 3.80
CA SER A 52 10.09 17.36 4.57
C SER A 52 10.36 18.01 5.94
N GLY A 53 11.61 18.22 6.32
CA GLY A 53 12.04 18.74 7.62
C GLY A 53 12.09 17.72 8.75
N ALA A 54 11.89 16.43 8.44
CA ALA A 54 12.06 15.35 9.40
C ALA A 54 13.53 14.95 9.53
N GLU A 55 13.88 14.29 10.63
CA GLU A 55 15.23 13.80 10.92
C GLU A 55 15.35 12.32 10.55
N HIS A 56 16.57 11.89 10.18
CA HIS A 56 16.89 10.49 9.96
C HIS A 56 18.12 10.06 10.74
N LEU A 57 18.03 8.92 11.40
CA LEU A 57 19.18 8.21 11.99
C LEU A 57 19.40 6.89 11.26
N THR A 58 20.56 6.74 10.64
CA THR A 58 20.94 5.49 9.98
C THR A 58 21.37 4.46 11.03
N LEU A 59 20.54 3.42 11.20
CA LEU A 59 20.79 2.27 12.06
C LEU A 59 20.14 1.03 11.46
N ASP A 60 20.94 -0.01 11.19
CA ASP A 60 20.42 -1.24 10.58
C ASP A 60 19.67 -2.12 11.60
N ILE A 61 18.45 -1.69 11.92
CA ILE A 61 17.51 -2.40 12.80
C ILE A 61 16.62 -3.40 12.08
N GLY A 62 16.83 -3.59 10.76
CA GLY A 62 16.06 -4.48 9.90
C GLY A 62 16.74 -5.79 9.55
N ARG A 63 18.04 -5.91 9.78
CA ARG A 63 18.82 -7.09 9.40
C ARG A 63 18.52 -8.28 10.30
N LYS A 64 18.14 -9.39 9.72
CA LYS A 64 17.84 -10.65 10.42
C LYS A 64 19.14 -11.33 10.90
N SER A 65 19.73 -10.82 11.99
CA SER A 65 20.95 -11.33 12.61
C SER A 65 20.87 -11.11 14.11
N LEU A 66 21.44 -12.01 14.91
CA LEU A 66 21.61 -11.82 16.35
C LEU A 66 22.47 -10.57 16.66
N LEU A 67 23.39 -10.22 15.79
CA LEU A 67 24.19 -9.00 15.91
C LEU A 67 23.34 -7.71 15.91
N THR A 68 22.11 -7.76 15.42
CA THR A 68 21.21 -6.60 15.44
C THR A 68 20.79 -6.23 16.87
N LEU A 69 20.87 -7.17 17.83
CA LEU A 69 20.60 -6.89 19.25
C LEU A 69 21.61 -5.88 19.86
N ARG A 70 22.81 -5.74 19.30
CA ARG A 70 23.79 -4.71 19.70
C ARG A 70 23.24 -3.27 19.63
N HIS A 71 22.18 -3.06 18.84
CA HIS A 71 21.55 -1.74 18.69
C HIS A 71 20.59 -1.38 19.82
N LEU A 72 20.28 -2.31 20.75
CA LEU A 72 19.40 -2.03 21.90
C LEU A 72 19.89 -0.88 22.80
N PRO A 73 21.18 -0.85 23.24
CA PRO A 73 21.70 0.27 24.02
C PRO A 73 21.64 1.60 23.28
N THR A 74 21.91 1.58 21.97
CA THR A 74 21.87 2.77 21.10
C THR A 74 20.44 3.31 21.00
N LEU A 75 19.44 2.46 20.77
CA LEU A 75 18.03 2.87 20.72
C LEU A 75 17.56 3.42 22.07
N ARG A 76 17.91 2.74 23.19
CA ARG A 76 17.57 3.21 24.54
C ARG A 76 18.13 4.60 24.81
N ARG A 77 19.42 4.82 24.49
CA ARG A 77 20.09 6.11 24.64
C ARG A 77 19.41 7.16 23.76
N LEU A 78 19.19 6.85 22.49
CA LEU A 78 18.51 7.74 21.56
C LEU A 78 17.15 8.22 22.10
N PHE A 79 16.29 7.28 22.55
CA PHE A 79 14.98 7.65 23.07
C PHE A 79 15.05 8.60 24.27
N ALA A 80 16.02 8.40 25.14
CA ALA A 80 16.26 9.30 26.28
C ALA A 80 16.81 10.65 25.84
N GLU A 81 17.83 10.69 24.97
CA GLU A 81 18.50 11.92 24.52
C GLU A 81 17.58 12.84 23.73
N VAL A 82 16.72 12.27 22.87
CA VAL A 82 15.76 13.07 22.08
C VAL A 82 14.51 13.43 22.88
N GLY A 83 14.32 12.89 24.08
CA GLY A 83 13.10 13.03 24.87
C GLY A 83 11.90 12.51 24.10
N ALA A 84 11.97 11.28 23.60
CA ALA A 84 10.90 10.70 22.81
C ALA A 84 9.59 10.60 23.60
N ASP A 85 8.52 11.22 23.10
CA ASP A 85 7.17 11.08 23.66
C ASP A 85 6.50 9.81 23.12
N ILE A 86 6.69 9.54 21.82
CA ILE A 86 6.12 8.39 21.11
C ILE A 86 7.23 7.63 20.38
N VAL A 87 7.23 6.31 20.51
CA VAL A 87 7.98 5.41 19.62
C VAL A 87 6.99 4.57 18.85
N HIS A 88 7.00 4.70 17.52
CA HIS A 88 6.08 4.02 16.63
C HIS A 88 6.81 3.02 15.75
N ALA A 89 6.59 1.73 15.98
CA ALA A 89 7.16 0.67 15.15
C ALA A 89 6.25 0.30 13.98
N ARG A 90 6.87 0.19 12.81
CA ARG A 90 6.20 -0.10 11.55
C ARG A 90 6.57 -1.45 10.95
N SER A 91 7.44 -2.22 11.62
CA SER A 91 7.87 -3.55 11.16
C SER A 91 8.34 -4.40 12.34
N ARG A 92 8.24 -5.72 12.17
CA ARG A 92 8.39 -6.72 13.25
C ARG A 92 9.74 -6.66 13.98
N LEU A 93 10.87 -6.72 13.26
CA LEU A 93 12.19 -6.72 13.91
C LEU A 93 12.51 -5.37 14.56
N PRO A 94 12.31 -4.22 13.91
CA PRO A 94 12.38 -2.92 14.57
C PRO A 94 11.45 -2.81 15.80
N ALA A 95 10.26 -3.44 15.75
CA ALA A 95 9.34 -3.46 16.89
C ALA A 95 9.90 -4.25 18.07
N TRP A 96 10.51 -5.42 17.85
CA TRP A 96 11.17 -6.16 18.91
C TRP A 96 12.29 -5.36 19.58
N LEU A 97 13.14 -4.72 18.77
CA LEU A 97 14.23 -3.90 19.28
C LEU A 97 13.70 -2.67 20.05
N GLY A 98 12.75 -1.94 19.48
CA GLY A 98 12.14 -0.77 20.13
C GLY A 98 11.49 -1.14 21.46
N LEU A 99 10.70 -2.22 21.50
CA LEU A 99 10.03 -2.69 22.70
C LEU A 99 11.02 -3.08 23.82
N TYR A 100 12.09 -3.81 23.47
CA TYR A 100 13.11 -4.16 24.47
C TYR A 100 13.90 -2.94 24.92
N ALA A 101 14.22 -2.02 24.02
CA ALA A 101 14.90 -0.77 24.39
C ALA A 101 14.05 0.05 25.39
N ILE A 102 12.74 0.21 25.12
CA ILE A 102 11.81 0.92 26.01
C ILE A 102 11.67 0.22 27.36
N ARG A 103 11.53 -1.11 27.38
CA ARG A 103 11.40 -1.87 28.62
C ARG A 103 12.63 -1.75 29.52
N ALA A 104 13.81 -1.56 28.92
CA ALA A 104 15.07 -1.34 29.65
C ALA A 104 15.24 0.10 30.18
N MET A 105 14.31 1.04 29.86
CA MET A 105 14.32 2.40 30.40
C MET A 105 13.62 2.47 31.78
N PRO A 106 13.99 3.46 32.64
CA PRO A 106 13.21 3.77 33.84
C PRO A 106 11.75 4.07 33.49
N ALA A 107 10.79 3.57 34.24
CA ALA A 107 9.37 3.67 33.92
C ALA A 107 8.90 5.12 33.65
N ALA A 108 9.38 6.08 34.43
CA ALA A 108 9.04 7.50 34.26
C ALA A 108 9.60 8.16 32.99
N GLN A 109 10.53 7.51 32.29
CA GLN A 109 11.16 8.05 31.07
C GLN A 109 10.75 7.26 29.80
N ARG A 110 9.84 6.28 29.94
CA ARG A 110 9.42 5.46 28.82
C ARG A 110 8.52 6.25 27.87
N PRO A 111 8.85 6.34 26.59
CA PRO A 111 7.93 6.86 25.60
C PRO A 111 6.71 5.94 25.46
N HIS A 112 5.58 6.50 25.01
CA HIS A 112 4.43 5.71 24.62
C HIS A 112 4.75 4.83 23.42
N TRP A 113 4.27 3.60 23.47
CA TRP A 113 4.57 2.57 22.47
C TRP A 113 3.39 2.37 21.50
N VAL A 114 3.60 2.67 20.21
CA VAL A 114 2.62 2.50 19.15
C VAL A 114 3.13 1.51 18.11
N THR A 115 2.25 0.69 17.59
CA THR A 115 2.56 -0.22 16.48
C THR A 115 1.53 -0.08 15.37
N THR A 116 1.94 -0.32 14.10
CA THR A 116 0.98 -0.42 13.00
C THR A 116 1.08 -1.79 12.33
N VAL A 117 -0.04 -2.48 12.23
CA VAL A 117 -0.17 -3.71 11.46
C VAL A 117 -0.43 -3.36 10.00
N HIS A 118 0.62 -3.43 9.18
CA HIS A 118 0.61 -3.03 7.78
C HIS A 118 0.28 -4.16 6.81
N GLY A 119 0.24 -5.40 7.28
CA GLY A 119 0.05 -6.57 6.44
C GLY A 119 -0.48 -7.76 7.24
N LEU A 120 -1.12 -8.67 6.54
CA LEU A 120 -1.62 -9.94 7.08
C LEU A 120 -0.48 -10.96 7.12
N ASN A 121 0.48 -10.74 8.03
CA ASN A 121 1.63 -11.63 8.18
C ASN A 121 1.18 -12.98 8.74
N SER A 122 1.92 -14.06 8.46
CA SER A 122 1.65 -15.36 9.09
C SER A 122 1.62 -15.22 10.62
N PRO A 123 0.55 -15.70 11.29
CA PRO A 123 0.42 -15.64 12.74
C PRO A 123 1.56 -16.41 13.41
N SER A 124 2.22 -15.75 14.37
CA SER A 124 3.33 -16.35 15.12
C SER A 124 3.68 -15.48 16.34
N ARG A 125 4.40 -16.05 17.30
CA ARG A 125 4.97 -15.28 18.43
C ARG A 125 5.85 -14.14 17.96
N TYR A 126 6.58 -14.31 16.84
CA TYR A 126 7.41 -13.27 16.25
C TYR A 126 6.56 -12.10 15.70
N SER A 127 5.44 -12.41 15.05
CA SER A 127 4.54 -11.40 14.49
C SER A 127 3.69 -10.71 15.57
N ALA A 128 3.48 -11.35 16.74
CA ALA A 128 2.70 -10.82 17.85
C ALA A 128 3.24 -9.48 18.40
N VAL A 129 4.53 -9.17 18.20
CA VAL A 129 5.09 -7.88 18.60
C VAL A 129 4.37 -6.69 17.97
N MET A 130 3.79 -6.86 16.78
CA MET A 130 3.03 -5.80 16.12
C MET A 130 1.68 -5.50 16.77
N THR A 131 1.26 -6.30 17.74
CA THR A 131 0.05 -6.09 18.56
C THR A 131 0.38 -5.68 19.99
N SER A 132 1.66 -5.41 20.31
CA SER A 132 2.12 -5.07 21.65
C SER A 132 1.97 -3.59 22.02
N GLY A 133 1.54 -2.75 21.09
CA GLY A 133 1.38 -1.30 21.32
C GLY A 133 0.34 -0.98 22.40
N GLU A 134 0.52 0.15 23.09
CA GLU A 134 -0.54 0.78 23.91
C GLU A 134 -1.71 1.17 23.00
N ARG A 135 -1.38 1.55 21.75
CA ARG A 135 -2.30 1.61 20.62
C ARG A 135 -1.73 0.83 19.45
N VAL A 136 -2.58 0.07 18.79
CA VAL A 136 -2.26 -0.74 17.62
C VAL A 136 -3.07 -0.19 16.44
N ILE A 137 -2.41 0.47 15.53
CA ILE A 137 -3.06 0.97 14.31
C ILE A 137 -3.28 -0.20 13.35
N CYS A 138 -4.54 -0.45 13.00
CA CYS A 138 -4.97 -1.37 11.96
C CYS A 138 -5.30 -0.56 10.69
N VAL A 139 -4.68 -0.90 9.56
CA VAL A 139 -4.83 -0.11 8.32
C VAL A 139 -6.16 -0.36 7.57
N SER A 140 -7.01 -1.22 8.10
CA SER A 140 -8.36 -1.55 7.62
C SER A 140 -9.14 -2.33 8.70
N ASN A 141 -10.46 -2.50 8.53
CA ASN A 141 -11.24 -3.42 9.36
C ASN A 141 -10.77 -4.87 9.17
N THR A 142 -10.44 -5.25 7.93
CA THR A 142 -9.82 -6.56 7.63
C THR A 142 -8.60 -6.84 8.52
N VAL A 143 -7.74 -5.84 8.73
CA VAL A 143 -6.56 -5.99 9.60
C VAL A 143 -6.95 -6.06 11.08
N ARG A 144 -7.92 -5.26 11.53
CA ARG A 144 -8.45 -5.34 12.90
C ARG A 144 -9.01 -6.75 13.18
N ASP A 145 -9.86 -7.24 12.30
CA ASP A 145 -10.50 -8.56 12.44
C ASP A 145 -9.47 -9.70 12.37
N TYR A 146 -8.43 -9.54 11.54
CA TYR A 146 -7.26 -10.43 11.52
C TYR A 146 -6.56 -10.45 12.89
N VAL A 147 -6.31 -9.28 13.49
CA VAL A 147 -5.65 -9.20 14.81
C VAL A 147 -6.53 -9.84 15.88
N GLN A 148 -7.81 -9.54 15.93
CA GLN A 148 -8.74 -10.14 16.90
C GLN A 148 -8.82 -11.66 16.79
N ARG A 149 -8.84 -12.19 15.55
CA ARG A 149 -8.90 -13.63 15.29
C ARG A 149 -7.63 -14.37 15.71
N HIS A 150 -6.46 -13.82 15.42
CA HIS A 150 -5.18 -14.52 15.61
C HIS A 150 -4.46 -14.15 16.90
N TYR A 151 -4.82 -13.05 17.53
CA TYR A 151 -4.26 -12.55 18.79
C TYR A 151 -5.39 -12.12 19.76
N PRO A 152 -6.26 -13.06 20.17
CA PRO A 152 -7.48 -12.74 20.92
C PRO A 152 -7.22 -12.15 22.32
N THR A 153 -5.99 -12.23 22.82
CA THR A 153 -5.60 -11.62 24.10
C THR A 153 -5.36 -10.10 24.01
N VAL A 154 -5.36 -9.55 22.79
CA VAL A 154 -5.20 -8.10 22.60
C VAL A 154 -6.54 -7.42 22.85
N PRO A 155 -6.62 -6.51 23.85
CA PRO A 155 -7.87 -5.78 24.12
C PRO A 155 -8.32 -4.97 22.91
N GLU A 156 -9.62 -5.04 22.56
CA GLU A 156 -10.18 -4.30 21.44
C GLU A 156 -9.95 -2.78 21.57
N ALA A 157 -10.02 -2.26 22.78
CA ALA A 157 -9.78 -0.84 23.08
C ALA A 157 -8.36 -0.34 22.68
N ARG A 158 -7.39 -1.24 22.44
CA ARG A 158 -6.09 -0.89 21.90
C ARG A 158 -6.06 -0.82 20.37
N LEU A 159 -7.02 -1.45 19.71
CA LEU A 159 -7.07 -1.52 18.25
C LEU A 159 -7.75 -0.27 17.71
N GLN A 160 -7.04 0.47 16.87
CA GLN A 160 -7.61 1.63 16.19
C GLN A 160 -7.49 1.49 14.68
N VAL A 161 -8.62 1.52 13.98
CA VAL A 161 -8.62 1.49 12.53
C VAL A 161 -8.31 2.90 12.01
N ILE A 162 -7.15 3.04 11.39
CA ILE A 162 -6.74 4.24 10.65
C ILE A 162 -6.39 3.79 9.23
N PRO A 163 -7.32 3.93 8.29
CA PRO A 163 -7.12 3.50 6.91
C PRO A 163 -5.95 4.22 6.25
N ARG A 164 -5.35 3.56 5.25
CA ARG A 164 -4.38 4.23 4.38
C ARG A 164 -5.07 5.34 3.60
N GLY A 165 -4.35 6.44 3.45
CA GLY A 165 -4.83 7.56 2.67
C GLY A 165 -4.18 7.66 1.30
N VAL A 166 -4.90 8.28 0.39
CA VAL A 166 -4.42 8.70 -0.93
C VAL A 166 -4.47 10.23 -0.99
N ASP A 167 -3.40 10.81 -1.53
CA ASP A 167 -3.42 12.24 -1.83
C ASP A 167 -4.26 12.46 -3.11
N VAL A 168 -5.50 12.88 -2.92
CA VAL A 168 -6.44 13.09 -4.03
C VAL A 168 -5.96 14.16 -5.02
N ALA A 169 -5.08 15.07 -4.62
CA ALA A 169 -4.48 16.05 -5.52
C ALA A 169 -3.50 15.39 -6.50
N GLN A 170 -2.82 14.31 -6.10
CA GLN A 170 -1.98 13.51 -6.99
C GLN A 170 -2.78 12.58 -7.91
N PHE A 171 -4.05 12.29 -7.59
CA PHE A 171 -4.94 11.42 -8.33
C PHE A 171 -6.22 12.18 -8.76
N PRO A 172 -6.08 13.24 -9.56
CA PRO A 172 -7.21 14.07 -9.97
C PRO A 172 -8.18 13.27 -10.85
N ARG A 173 -9.48 13.56 -10.68
CA ARG A 173 -10.51 12.92 -11.48
C ARG A 173 -10.42 13.35 -12.94
N VAL A 174 -10.46 12.38 -13.85
CA VAL A 174 -10.38 12.57 -15.30
C VAL A 174 -11.59 11.91 -15.94
N ALA A 175 -12.25 12.60 -16.86
CA ALA A 175 -13.37 12.03 -17.62
C ALA A 175 -12.92 10.77 -18.38
N ARG A 176 -13.75 9.71 -18.40
CA ARG A 176 -13.39 8.44 -19.03
C ARG A 176 -13.18 8.58 -20.55
N ALA A 177 -13.94 9.44 -21.20
CA ALA A 177 -13.80 9.70 -22.64
C ALA A 177 -12.56 10.53 -23.01
N ASP A 178 -11.84 11.07 -22.00
CA ASP A 178 -10.66 11.89 -22.25
C ASP A 178 -9.47 11.02 -22.67
N ARG A 179 -9.04 11.18 -23.91
CA ARG A 179 -7.90 10.46 -24.49
C ARG A 179 -6.55 11.14 -24.24
N ARG A 180 -6.54 12.37 -23.72
CA ARG A 180 -5.29 13.11 -23.44
C ARG A 180 -4.31 12.36 -22.53
N PRO A 181 -4.74 11.60 -21.49
CA PRO A 181 -3.80 10.82 -20.68
C PRO A 181 -3.06 9.74 -21.49
N ARG A 182 -3.73 9.07 -22.44
CA ARG A 182 -3.07 8.08 -23.34
C ARG A 182 -2.03 8.76 -24.21
N LEU A 183 -2.40 9.86 -24.86
CA LEU A 183 -1.50 10.61 -25.72
C LEU A 183 -0.30 11.18 -24.94
N ALA A 184 -0.53 11.69 -23.73
CA ALA A 184 0.53 12.21 -22.87
C ALA A 184 1.52 11.14 -22.40
N LEU A 185 1.07 9.89 -22.26
CA LEU A 185 1.93 8.75 -21.91
C LEU A 185 2.56 8.08 -23.15
N ALA A 186 2.09 8.37 -24.35
CA ALA A 186 2.61 7.77 -25.57
C ALA A 186 4.08 8.12 -25.84
N ALA A 187 4.59 9.22 -25.25
CA ALA A 187 6.02 9.55 -25.28
C ALA A 187 6.88 8.49 -24.56
N ASP A 188 6.39 7.94 -23.45
CA ASP A 188 7.07 6.90 -22.67
C ASP A 188 6.66 5.48 -23.13
N TYR A 189 5.43 5.35 -23.65
CA TYR A 189 4.80 4.09 -24.05
C TYR A 189 4.13 4.26 -25.44
N PRO A 190 4.89 4.23 -26.56
CA PRO A 190 4.38 4.57 -27.91
C PRO A 190 3.16 3.74 -28.35
N TRP A 191 3.05 2.50 -27.89
CA TRP A 191 1.93 1.61 -28.17
C TRP A 191 0.57 2.15 -27.67
N LEU A 192 0.55 3.03 -26.65
CA LEU A 192 -0.68 3.64 -26.15
C LEU A 192 -1.41 4.51 -27.19
N ALA A 193 -0.69 5.08 -28.14
CA ALA A 193 -1.27 5.84 -29.24
C ALA A 193 -2.09 4.96 -30.21
N GLN A 194 -1.81 3.66 -30.24
CA GLN A 194 -2.44 2.69 -31.14
C GLN A 194 -3.57 1.90 -30.45
N VAL A 195 -3.87 2.17 -29.17
CA VAL A 195 -4.94 1.49 -28.43
C VAL A 195 -6.30 2.06 -28.83
N GLU A 196 -7.03 1.32 -29.65
CA GLU A 196 -8.39 1.70 -30.09
C GLU A 196 -9.47 1.20 -29.12
N GLY A 197 -9.30 0.00 -28.57
CA GLY A 197 -10.22 -0.66 -27.65
C GLY A 197 -10.04 -0.27 -26.17
N PRO A 198 -10.79 -0.98 -25.29
CA PRO A 198 -10.63 -0.82 -23.84
C PRO A 198 -9.23 -1.23 -23.37
N LEU A 199 -8.66 -0.43 -22.46
CA LEU A 199 -7.38 -0.71 -21.82
C LEU A 199 -7.60 -1.20 -20.38
N LEU A 200 -7.26 -2.46 -20.13
CA LEU A 200 -7.21 -3.04 -18.78
C LEU A 200 -5.84 -2.75 -18.18
N LEU A 201 -5.79 -2.26 -16.95
CA LEU A 201 -4.53 -1.96 -16.25
C LEU A 201 -4.39 -2.83 -15.00
N LEU A 202 -3.34 -3.63 -14.92
CA LEU A 202 -2.92 -4.34 -13.71
C LEU A 202 -1.61 -3.72 -13.20
N PRO A 203 -1.66 -2.79 -12.22
CA PRO A 203 -0.46 -2.21 -11.66
C PRO A 203 0.10 -3.09 -10.55
N GLY A 204 1.39 -3.36 -10.57
CA GLY A 204 2.04 -4.12 -9.51
C GLY A 204 3.34 -4.77 -9.90
N ARG A 205 4.10 -5.18 -8.88
CA ARG A 205 5.38 -5.87 -9.07
C ARG A 205 5.19 -7.24 -9.72
N GLY A 206 6.15 -7.66 -10.53
CA GLY A 206 6.20 -8.98 -11.17
C GLY A 206 6.32 -10.14 -10.18
N THR A 207 5.22 -10.48 -9.51
CA THR A 207 5.14 -11.62 -8.60
C THR A 207 3.86 -12.40 -8.84
N ARG A 208 3.91 -13.73 -8.68
CA ARG A 208 2.73 -14.60 -8.86
C ARG A 208 1.54 -14.15 -8.00
N LEU A 209 1.82 -13.59 -6.83
CA LEU A 209 0.78 -13.13 -5.90
C LEU A 209 -0.10 -11.98 -6.43
N LYS A 210 0.32 -11.27 -7.49
CA LYS A 210 -0.42 -10.13 -8.05
C LYS A 210 -1.49 -10.53 -9.07
N GLY A 211 -1.64 -11.83 -9.37
CA GLY A 211 -2.72 -12.34 -10.22
C GLY A 211 -2.56 -12.06 -11.71
N HIS A 212 -1.32 -11.92 -12.20
CA HIS A 212 -1.05 -11.68 -13.62
C HIS A 212 -1.62 -12.78 -14.53
N ALA A 213 -1.59 -14.05 -14.08
CA ALA A 213 -2.17 -15.17 -14.81
C ALA A 213 -3.70 -15.03 -14.94
N HIS A 214 -4.39 -14.59 -13.88
CA HIS A 214 -5.82 -14.30 -13.93
C HIS A 214 -6.13 -13.16 -14.90
N ALA A 215 -5.28 -12.13 -14.96
CA ALA A 215 -5.47 -11.02 -15.90
C ALA A 215 -5.27 -11.45 -17.35
N LEU A 216 -4.34 -12.37 -17.65
CA LEU A 216 -4.15 -12.94 -18.99
C LEU A 216 -5.37 -13.76 -19.41
N GLN A 217 -5.89 -14.63 -18.54
CA GLN A 217 -7.09 -15.40 -18.84
C GLN A 217 -8.29 -14.48 -19.04
N LEU A 218 -8.48 -13.48 -18.17
CA LEU A 218 -9.51 -12.47 -18.29
C LEU A 218 -9.45 -11.75 -19.65
N LEU A 219 -8.25 -11.35 -20.08
CA LEU A 219 -8.07 -10.73 -21.39
C LEU A 219 -8.52 -11.65 -22.53
N ALA A 220 -8.14 -12.93 -22.48
CA ALA A 220 -8.54 -13.92 -23.48
C ALA A 220 -10.07 -14.06 -23.52
N ASP A 221 -10.73 -14.16 -22.37
CA ASP A 221 -12.18 -14.30 -22.25
C ASP A 221 -12.91 -13.06 -22.80
N VAL A 222 -12.44 -11.86 -22.46
CA VAL A 222 -13.00 -10.58 -22.93
C VAL A 222 -12.84 -10.44 -24.44
N ARG A 223 -11.70 -10.83 -25.00
CA ARG A 223 -11.45 -10.79 -26.46
C ARG A 223 -12.28 -11.86 -27.21
N ALA A 224 -12.45 -13.04 -26.63
CA ALA A 224 -13.33 -14.08 -27.18
C ALA A 224 -14.80 -13.64 -27.23
N ALA A 225 -15.22 -12.75 -26.33
CA ALA A 225 -16.55 -12.11 -26.35
C ALA A 225 -16.65 -10.96 -27.37
N GLY A 226 -15.65 -10.76 -28.23
CA GLY A 226 -15.65 -9.75 -29.31
C GLY A 226 -15.22 -8.33 -28.88
N VAL A 227 -14.74 -8.14 -27.65
CA VAL A 227 -14.25 -6.83 -27.19
C VAL A 227 -12.74 -6.74 -27.46
N PRO A 228 -12.25 -5.78 -28.28
CA PRO A 228 -10.84 -5.67 -28.65
C PRO A 228 -10.00 -5.02 -27.53
N ALA A 229 -10.07 -5.61 -26.34
CA ALA A 229 -9.37 -5.12 -25.16
C ALA A 229 -7.85 -5.36 -25.26
N GLN A 230 -7.08 -4.49 -24.59
CA GLN A 230 -5.66 -4.66 -24.34
C GLN A 230 -5.37 -4.67 -22.83
N LEU A 231 -4.31 -5.38 -22.44
CA LEU A 231 -3.88 -5.50 -21.05
C LEU A 231 -2.50 -4.86 -20.86
N TRP A 232 -2.42 -3.93 -19.91
CA TRP A 232 -1.18 -3.33 -19.47
C TRP A 232 -0.80 -3.83 -18.07
N MET A 233 0.27 -4.61 -17.97
CA MET A 233 0.89 -5.06 -16.72
C MET A 233 2.01 -4.08 -16.34
N LEU A 234 1.64 -3.01 -15.63
CA LEU A 234 2.54 -1.91 -15.29
C LEU A 234 3.32 -2.20 -13.99
N GLY A 235 4.64 -2.08 -14.06
CA GLY A 235 5.52 -2.35 -12.91
C GLY A 235 5.85 -3.82 -12.71
N THR A 236 5.55 -4.65 -13.72
CA THR A 236 5.82 -6.09 -13.67
C THR A 236 7.24 -6.42 -14.09
N ASP A 237 7.82 -5.62 -14.98
CA ASP A 237 9.19 -5.77 -15.48
C ASP A 237 10.16 -4.99 -14.60
N GLU A 238 10.75 -5.68 -13.64
CA GLU A 238 11.75 -5.14 -12.71
C GLU A 238 12.99 -6.04 -12.70
N PRO A 239 14.18 -5.52 -12.37
CA PRO A 239 15.39 -6.33 -12.23
C PRO A 239 15.17 -7.55 -11.32
N GLY A 240 15.60 -8.72 -11.78
CA GLY A 240 15.40 -10.00 -11.09
C GLY A 240 14.02 -10.63 -11.31
N ARG A 241 13.25 -10.16 -12.29
CA ARG A 241 11.93 -10.71 -12.68
C ARG A 241 11.90 -11.26 -14.09
N GLU A 242 13.02 -11.33 -14.78
CA GLU A 242 13.16 -11.71 -16.19
C GLU A 242 12.53 -13.08 -16.48
N ALA A 243 12.81 -14.08 -15.63
CA ALA A 243 12.22 -15.41 -15.77
C ALA A 243 10.70 -15.42 -15.59
N TYR A 244 10.17 -14.58 -14.68
CA TYR A 244 8.74 -14.44 -14.48
C TYR A 244 8.06 -13.73 -15.64
N VAL A 245 8.66 -12.67 -16.16
CA VAL A 245 8.16 -11.96 -17.36
C VAL A 245 8.18 -12.89 -18.58
N ALA A 246 9.23 -13.68 -18.78
CA ALA A 246 9.27 -14.68 -19.84
C ALA A 246 8.17 -15.74 -19.70
N ASP A 247 7.85 -16.15 -18.46
CA ASP A 247 6.74 -17.05 -18.19
C ASP A 247 5.37 -16.43 -18.57
N LEU A 248 5.12 -15.18 -18.21
CA LEU A 248 3.90 -14.46 -18.58
C LEU A 248 3.76 -14.32 -20.11
N ARG A 249 4.84 -14.06 -20.83
CA ARG A 249 4.83 -14.02 -22.30
C ARG A 249 4.47 -15.37 -22.91
N ARG A 250 4.99 -16.49 -22.35
CA ARG A 250 4.59 -17.84 -22.79
C ARG A 250 3.10 -18.12 -22.54
N GLN A 251 2.59 -17.71 -21.37
CA GLN A 251 1.17 -17.85 -21.06
C GLN A 251 0.29 -17.01 -22.02
N ALA A 252 0.68 -15.77 -22.33
CA ALA A 252 0.00 -14.94 -23.31
C ALA A 252 -0.02 -15.57 -24.70
N ALA A 253 1.08 -16.19 -25.12
CA ALA A 253 1.15 -16.92 -26.40
C ALA A 253 0.24 -18.14 -26.42
N ALA A 254 0.21 -18.94 -25.36
CA ALA A 254 -0.67 -20.09 -25.22
C ALA A 254 -2.16 -19.72 -25.25
N LEU A 255 -2.51 -18.51 -24.78
CA LEU A 255 -3.86 -17.97 -24.80
C LEU A 255 -4.20 -17.20 -26.11
N GLY A 256 -3.24 -17.04 -27.02
CA GLY A 256 -3.45 -16.32 -28.29
C GLY A 256 -3.65 -14.81 -28.13
N VAL A 257 -3.10 -14.20 -27.06
CA VAL A 257 -3.30 -12.75 -26.76
C VAL A 257 -1.99 -11.96 -26.71
N THR A 258 -0.91 -12.47 -27.28
CA THR A 258 0.43 -11.85 -27.24
C THR A 258 0.44 -10.41 -27.72
N ASP A 259 -0.27 -10.12 -28.80
CA ASP A 259 -0.41 -8.81 -29.46
C ASP A 259 -1.17 -7.79 -28.61
N ALA A 260 -1.95 -8.27 -27.66
CA ALA A 260 -2.80 -7.46 -26.81
C ALA A 260 -2.25 -7.27 -25.36
N VAL A 261 -1.03 -7.75 -25.07
CA VAL A 261 -0.41 -7.66 -23.75
C VAL A 261 0.83 -6.78 -23.77
N GLN A 262 0.86 -5.79 -22.90
CA GLN A 262 2.01 -4.94 -22.67
C GLN A 262 2.53 -5.12 -21.25
N ILE A 263 3.82 -5.46 -21.10
CA ILE A 263 4.50 -5.61 -19.82
C ILE A 263 5.57 -4.52 -19.72
N SER A 264 5.52 -3.70 -18.69
CA SER A 264 6.44 -2.57 -18.55
C SER A 264 7.01 -2.41 -17.14
N THR A 265 8.05 -1.61 -17.05
CA THR A 265 8.69 -1.18 -15.80
C THR A 265 7.75 -0.27 -14.98
N PRO A 266 8.03 -0.07 -13.68
CA PRO A 266 7.31 0.91 -12.86
C PRO A 266 7.41 2.32 -13.42
N THR A 267 6.38 3.13 -13.20
CA THR A 267 6.34 4.55 -13.60
C THR A 267 6.12 5.47 -12.40
N ALA A 268 6.68 6.67 -12.46
CA ALA A 268 6.32 7.75 -11.54
C ALA A 268 4.95 8.39 -11.90
N ARG A 269 4.47 8.17 -13.13
CA ARG A 269 3.23 8.76 -13.69
C ARG A 269 2.02 7.85 -13.50
N ILE A 270 1.91 7.17 -12.33
CA ILE A 270 0.86 6.16 -12.07
C ILE A 270 -0.56 6.73 -12.16
N ALA A 271 -0.79 7.97 -11.73
CA ALA A 271 -2.10 8.61 -11.84
C ALA A 271 -2.54 8.77 -13.31
N GLN A 272 -1.60 9.07 -14.19
CA GLN A 272 -1.87 9.16 -15.63
C GLN A 272 -2.11 7.77 -16.24
N ALA A 273 -1.42 6.73 -15.74
CA ALA A 273 -1.68 5.35 -16.17
C ALA A 273 -3.10 4.91 -15.78
N TYR A 274 -3.56 5.23 -14.56
CA TYR A 274 -4.97 5.04 -14.22
C TYR A 274 -5.88 5.83 -15.16
N ALA A 275 -5.60 7.10 -15.38
CA ALA A 275 -6.41 7.96 -16.25
C ALA A 275 -6.43 7.47 -17.72
N ALA A 276 -5.40 6.80 -18.19
CA ALA A 276 -5.32 6.22 -19.53
C ALA A 276 -6.11 4.91 -19.67
N SER A 277 -6.42 4.23 -18.57
CA SER A 277 -7.13 2.94 -18.58
C SER A 277 -8.64 3.08 -18.57
N ASP A 278 -9.35 2.02 -18.91
CA ASP A 278 -10.82 1.93 -18.84
C ASP A 278 -11.29 1.08 -17.66
N LEU A 279 -10.46 0.11 -17.23
CA LEU A 279 -10.73 -0.77 -16.11
C LEU A 279 -9.40 -1.09 -15.40
N VAL A 280 -9.36 -0.94 -14.08
CA VAL A 280 -8.20 -1.28 -13.27
C VAL A 280 -8.44 -2.63 -12.59
N LEU A 281 -7.43 -3.50 -12.61
CA LEU A 281 -7.51 -4.84 -12.06
C LEU A 281 -6.75 -4.92 -10.73
N GLN A 282 -7.35 -5.59 -9.74
CA GLN A 282 -6.72 -5.91 -8.45
C GLN A 282 -6.98 -7.38 -8.10
N LEU A 283 -6.14 -8.25 -8.65
CA LEU A 283 -6.34 -9.70 -8.68
C LEU A 283 -5.34 -10.46 -7.79
N SER A 284 -4.89 -9.85 -6.70
CA SER A 284 -3.93 -10.48 -5.78
C SER A 284 -4.51 -11.75 -5.17
N ASP A 285 -3.81 -12.90 -5.30
CA ASP A 285 -4.23 -14.21 -4.75
C ASP A 285 -4.23 -14.25 -3.23
N LYS A 286 -3.41 -13.41 -2.59
CA LYS A 286 -3.42 -13.25 -1.13
C LYS A 286 -4.12 -11.98 -0.74
N PRO A 287 -4.88 -12.00 0.38
CA PRO A 287 -5.57 -10.82 0.85
C PRO A 287 -4.57 -9.69 1.15
N GLU A 288 -4.83 -8.53 0.58
CA GLU A 288 -4.07 -7.32 0.89
C GLU A 288 -4.62 -6.66 2.17
N ALA A 289 -3.76 -5.98 2.90
CA ALA A 289 -4.16 -5.33 4.13
C ALA A 289 -5.05 -4.11 3.90
N PHE A 290 -4.95 -3.43 2.75
CA PHE A 290 -5.77 -2.26 2.43
C PHE A 290 -6.21 -2.27 0.95
N GLY A 291 -5.30 -2.13 -0.02
CA GLY A 291 -5.65 -2.04 -1.45
C GLY A 291 -5.60 -0.60 -1.98
N ARG A 292 -4.45 0.08 -1.86
CA ARG A 292 -4.28 1.47 -2.35
C ARG A 292 -4.69 1.63 -3.82
N THR A 293 -4.41 0.64 -4.66
CA THR A 293 -4.80 0.63 -6.08
C THR A 293 -6.29 0.92 -6.29
N VAL A 294 -7.16 0.35 -5.43
CA VAL A 294 -8.62 0.58 -5.50
C VAL A 294 -8.93 2.06 -5.28
N VAL A 295 -8.40 2.62 -4.20
CA VAL A 295 -8.65 4.02 -3.83
C VAL A 295 -8.07 5.00 -4.85
N GLU A 296 -6.87 4.75 -5.34
CA GLU A 296 -6.18 5.55 -6.36
C GLU A 296 -6.94 5.55 -7.69
N ALA A 297 -7.35 4.37 -8.17
CA ALA A 297 -8.10 4.24 -9.42
C ALA A 297 -9.48 4.91 -9.33
N LEU A 298 -10.22 4.68 -8.24
CA LEU A 298 -11.54 5.31 -8.01
C LEU A 298 -11.42 6.83 -7.86
N SER A 299 -10.35 7.34 -7.27
CA SER A 299 -10.07 8.79 -7.17
C SER A 299 -9.95 9.41 -8.56
N VAL A 300 -9.20 8.75 -9.47
CA VAL A 300 -9.06 9.18 -10.88
C VAL A 300 -10.37 9.01 -11.67
N GLY A 301 -11.35 8.28 -11.14
CA GLY A 301 -12.62 7.99 -11.80
C GLY A 301 -12.54 6.78 -12.74
N ARG A 302 -11.72 5.79 -12.41
CA ARG A 302 -11.66 4.51 -13.13
C ARG A 302 -12.29 3.39 -12.31
N PRO A 303 -13.19 2.58 -12.91
CA PRO A 303 -13.74 1.43 -12.23
C PRO A 303 -12.64 0.41 -11.94
N VAL A 304 -12.82 -0.33 -10.85
CA VAL A 304 -11.91 -1.38 -10.42
C VAL A 304 -12.63 -2.71 -10.46
N LEU A 305 -11.95 -3.75 -10.91
CA LEU A 305 -12.37 -5.14 -10.82
C LEU A 305 -11.36 -5.91 -9.97
N GLY A 306 -11.81 -6.56 -8.93
CA GLY A 306 -10.90 -7.24 -8.01
C GLY A 306 -11.57 -8.35 -7.21
N TRP A 307 -10.74 -9.17 -6.58
CA TRP A 307 -11.22 -10.23 -5.70
C TRP A 307 -11.82 -9.67 -4.42
N ASP A 308 -13.02 -10.18 -4.07
CA ASP A 308 -13.72 -9.82 -2.83
C ASP A 308 -13.10 -10.53 -1.62
N HIS A 309 -11.88 -10.11 -1.30
CA HIS A 309 -11.20 -10.57 -0.09
C HIS A 309 -10.20 -9.54 0.44
N GLY A 310 -9.89 -9.63 1.72
CA GLY A 310 -8.97 -8.70 2.37
C GLY A 310 -9.43 -7.25 2.30
N GLY A 311 -8.50 -6.33 2.39
CA GLY A 311 -8.77 -4.90 2.29
C GLY A 311 -9.25 -4.46 0.90
N VAL A 312 -8.95 -5.22 -0.16
CA VAL A 312 -9.47 -4.95 -1.51
C VAL A 312 -10.98 -5.19 -1.55
N GLY A 313 -11.45 -6.34 -1.05
CA GLY A 313 -12.87 -6.64 -0.93
C GLY A 313 -13.59 -5.62 -0.06
N GLU A 314 -13.02 -5.28 1.13
CA GLU A 314 -13.58 -4.25 2.02
C GLU A 314 -13.79 -2.91 1.29
N LEU A 315 -12.81 -2.45 0.52
CA LEU A 315 -12.88 -1.20 -0.22
C LEU A 315 -13.88 -1.26 -1.39
N LEU A 316 -13.90 -2.37 -2.13
CA LEU A 316 -14.82 -2.55 -3.23
C LEU A 316 -16.27 -2.60 -2.74
N GLN A 317 -16.56 -3.36 -1.69
CA GLN A 317 -17.90 -3.43 -1.09
C GLN A 317 -18.38 -2.05 -0.63
N GLN A 318 -17.50 -1.22 -0.10
CA GLN A 318 -17.86 0.12 0.37
C GLN A 318 -17.99 1.15 -0.76
N LEU A 319 -17.12 1.10 -1.78
CA LEU A 319 -16.97 2.18 -2.76
C LEU A 319 -17.54 1.84 -4.13
N GLN A 320 -17.48 0.57 -4.55
CA GLN A 320 -17.89 0.09 -5.87
C GLN A 320 -18.24 -1.40 -5.82
N PRO A 321 -19.36 -1.82 -5.20
CA PRO A 321 -19.71 -3.25 -5.05
C PRO A 321 -19.78 -4.01 -6.38
N ALA A 322 -20.09 -3.30 -7.48
CA ALA A 322 -20.09 -3.87 -8.81
C ALA A 322 -18.74 -4.40 -9.29
N GLY A 323 -17.63 -4.04 -8.64
CA GLY A 323 -16.29 -4.50 -8.99
C GLY A 323 -15.77 -5.66 -8.13
N ALA A 324 -16.52 -6.08 -7.10
CA ALA A 324 -16.14 -7.16 -6.22
C ALA A 324 -16.54 -8.53 -6.82
N VAL A 325 -15.59 -9.46 -6.89
CA VAL A 325 -15.80 -10.81 -7.43
C VAL A 325 -15.27 -11.84 -6.44
N PRO A 326 -15.99 -12.95 -6.18
CA PRO A 326 -15.51 -14.02 -5.31
C PRO A 326 -14.13 -14.52 -5.76
N LEU A 327 -13.23 -14.75 -4.80
CA LEU A 327 -11.85 -15.18 -5.08
C LEU A 327 -11.84 -16.48 -5.91
N GLY A 328 -11.15 -16.41 -7.06
CA GLY A 328 -10.95 -17.56 -7.95
C GLY A 328 -12.13 -17.86 -8.89
N ASP A 329 -13.22 -17.12 -8.84
CA ASP A 329 -14.34 -17.28 -9.77
C ASP A 329 -14.02 -16.56 -11.11
N ALA A 330 -13.30 -17.28 -11.98
CA ALA A 330 -12.89 -16.78 -13.29
C ALA A 330 -14.09 -16.43 -14.19
N ARG A 331 -15.20 -17.19 -14.09
CA ARG A 331 -16.41 -16.93 -14.87
C ARG A 331 -17.04 -15.61 -14.46
N ALA A 332 -17.29 -15.42 -13.17
CA ALA A 332 -17.83 -14.17 -12.63
C ALA A 332 -16.89 -12.98 -12.94
N LEU A 333 -15.57 -13.20 -12.94
CA LEU A 333 -14.58 -12.18 -13.30
C LEU A 333 -14.77 -11.70 -14.74
N GLY A 334 -14.92 -12.62 -15.71
CA GLY A 334 -15.17 -12.31 -17.12
C GLY A 334 -16.50 -11.59 -17.34
N GLU A 335 -17.60 -12.13 -16.78
CA GLU A 335 -18.94 -11.53 -16.86
C GLU A 335 -18.94 -10.11 -16.30
N ARG A 336 -18.30 -9.90 -15.16
CA ARG A 336 -18.23 -8.59 -14.51
C ARG A 336 -17.36 -7.59 -15.27
N ALA A 337 -16.23 -8.05 -15.86
CA ALA A 337 -15.40 -7.20 -16.71
C ALA A 337 -16.17 -6.67 -17.91
N LEU A 338 -16.88 -7.54 -18.64
CA LEU A 338 -17.71 -7.16 -19.77
C LEU A 338 -18.80 -6.15 -19.37
N ALA A 339 -19.47 -6.38 -18.24
CA ALA A 339 -20.48 -5.46 -17.73
C ALA A 339 -19.91 -4.08 -17.40
N LEU A 340 -18.77 -4.03 -16.68
CA LEU A 340 -18.09 -2.77 -16.32
C LEU A 340 -17.54 -2.00 -17.52
N LEU A 341 -17.13 -2.71 -18.57
CA LEU A 341 -16.66 -2.09 -19.81
C LEU A 341 -17.82 -1.51 -20.63
N ALA A 342 -18.94 -2.24 -20.73
CA ALA A 342 -20.12 -1.82 -21.48
C ALA A 342 -20.88 -0.69 -20.76
N GLN A 343 -21.11 -0.83 -19.47
CA GLN A 343 -21.86 0.12 -18.64
C GLN A 343 -21.11 0.39 -17.32
N PRO A 344 -20.16 1.32 -17.31
CA PRO A 344 -19.44 1.66 -16.07
C PRO A 344 -20.40 2.19 -15.00
N PRO A 345 -20.24 1.75 -13.75
CA PRO A 345 -21.09 2.20 -12.66
C PRO A 345 -20.83 3.68 -12.33
N SER A 346 -21.81 4.31 -11.68
CA SER A 346 -21.55 5.59 -11.03
C SER A 346 -20.52 5.42 -9.92
N LEU A 347 -19.40 6.11 -10.04
CA LEU A 347 -18.29 6.03 -9.07
C LEU A 347 -18.40 7.15 -8.03
N PRO A 348 -17.93 6.93 -6.79
CA PRO A 348 -17.93 7.95 -5.75
C PRO A 348 -17.22 9.22 -6.23
N THR A 349 -17.85 10.37 -6.01
CA THR A 349 -17.25 11.69 -6.30
C THR A 349 -16.25 12.10 -5.23
N ARG A 350 -16.42 11.59 -4.01
CA ARG A 350 -15.51 11.81 -2.88
C ARG A 350 -15.01 10.47 -2.35
N ILE A 351 -13.71 10.39 -2.19
CA ILE A 351 -13.06 9.22 -1.59
C ILE A 351 -12.79 9.55 -0.11
N PRO A 352 -13.33 8.78 0.85
CA PRO A 352 -13.14 9.06 2.28
C PRO A 352 -11.73 8.75 2.78
N PHE A 353 -10.98 7.93 2.05
CA PHE A 353 -9.64 7.47 2.39
C PHE A 353 -8.57 8.47 1.90
N THR A 354 -8.57 9.68 2.47
CA THR A 354 -7.61 10.73 2.08
C THR A 354 -6.35 10.68 2.92
N LEU A 355 -5.23 11.16 2.34
CA LEU A 355 -3.96 11.31 3.06
C LEU A 355 -4.14 12.20 4.30
N GLN A 356 -4.88 13.30 4.17
CA GLN A 356 -5.15 14.23 5.26
C GLN A 356 -5.93 13.55 6.40
N ALA A 357 -6.91 12.69 6.11
CA ALA A 357 -7.65 11.94 7.12
C ALA A 357 -6.71 10.99 7.88
N MET A 358 -5.90 10.20 7.17
CA MET A 358 -4.90 9.31 7.79
C MET A 358 -3.91 10.06 8.68
N GLN A 359 -3.41 11.19 8.21
CA GLN A 359 -2.48 12.06 8.97
C GLN A 359 -3.14 12.60 10.23
N ARG A 360 -4.29 13.26 10.10
CA ARG A 360 -5.05 13.82 11.21
C ARG A 360 -5.34 12.78 12.29
N ASP A 361 -5.85 11.60 11.89
CA ASP A 361 -6.26 10.57 12.84
C ASP A 361 -5.04 9.93 13.52
N THR A 362 -3.90 9.81 12.83
CA THR A 362 -2.64 9.35 13.41
C THR A 362 -2.07 10.38 14.42
N LEU A 363 -2.05 11.66 14.07
CA LEU A 363 -1.56 12.71 14.97
C LEU A 363 -2.46 12.84 16.20
N ARG A 364 -3.79 12.72 16.03
CA ARG A 364 -4.74 12.69 17.13
C ARG A 364 -4.47 11.54 18.10
N LEU A 365 -4.25 10.33 17.58
CA LEU A 365 -3.86 9.17 18.39
C LEU A 365 -2.61 9.44 19.24
N TYR A 366 -1.61 10.11 18.67
CA TYR A 366 -0.39 10.48 19.40
C TYR A 366 -0.68 11.53 20.48
N ALA A 367 -1.49 12.53 20.17
CA ALA A 367 -1.86 13.55 21.14
C ALA A 367 -2.65 12.96 22.31
N ASP A 368 -3.61 12.07 22.03
CA ASP A 368 -4.43 11.39 23.04
C ASP A 368 -3.59 10.48 23.99
N LEU A 369 -2.45 9.98 23.52
CA LEU A 369 -1.53 9.19 24.35
C LEU A 369 -0.61 10.07 25.19
N ALA A 370 -0.19 11.21 24.68
CA ALA A 370 0.81 12.05 25.31
C ALA A 370 0.20 13.10 26.30
N GLY A 371 -1.12 13.18 26.39
CA GLY A 371 -1.86 14.08 27.31
C GLY A 371 -2.05 15.45 26.71
#